data_b2b9064a2b89a4f15efc3b344379df0e
#
_entry.id   b2b9064a2b89a4f15efc3b344379df0e
#
_cell.length_a   1.000
_cell.length_b   1.000
_cell.length_c   1.000
_cell.angle_alpha   90.00
_cell.angle_beta   90.00
_cell.angle_gamma   90.00
#
_symmetry.space_group_name_H-M   'P 1'
#
loop_
_entity.id
_entity.type
_entity.pdbx_description
1 polymer ?
#
loop_
_entity_poly.entity_id
_entity_poly.type
_entity_poly.pdbx_seq_one_letter_code
_entity_poly.pdbx_strand_id
1 'polypeptide(L)'
;MTVAPARIRQIAVPVDSIDKAKEFYGGTLGLRHLFDAPPALSFFDCGGIQLMLAGPAAQGEDGGKQHPVLYYDVGDIKSAHARIEAAGARVIEEPRVIARMNGREIWISAVSDGQGNVVQFMSDVSES
;
A
#
# COMPACT_ATOMS: atom_id res chain seq x y z
N MET A 1 17.99 22.47 18.50
CA MET A 1 16.96 21.57 19.05
C MET A 1 16.22 20.90 17.91
N THR A 2 16.05 19.59 17.96
CA THR A 2 15.39 18.84 16.89
C THR A 2 14.02 18.37 17.34
N VAL A 3 13.13 18.22 16.36
CA VAL A 3 11.87 17.52 16.59
C VAL A 3 12.13 16.09 16.11
N ALA A 4 12.03 15.13 17.00
CA ALA A 4 12.25 13.73 16.66
C ALA A 4 10.89 13.03 16.62
N PRO A 5 10.24 12.96 15.43
CA PRO A 5 8.93 12.32 15.35
C PRO A 5 9.00 10.88 15.82
N ALA A 6 8.01 10.47 16.61
CA ALA A 6 8.00 9.12 17.18
C ALA A 6 7.75 8.05 16.12
N ARG A 7 6.90 8.35 15.15
CA ARG A 7 6.55 7.41 14.08
C ARG A 7 5.72 8.11 13.01
N ILE A 8 5.57 7.43 11.89
CA ILE A 8 4.58 7.85 10.89
C ILE A 8 3.22 7.46 11.44
N ARG A 9 2.28 8.39 11.49
CA ARG A 9 0.94 8.15 12.01
C ARG A 9 -0.08 7.84 10.93
N GLN A 10 0.01 8.55 9.81
CA GLN A 10 -0.98 8.45 8.76
C GLN A 10 -0.34 8.69 7.41
N ILE A 11 -0.82 8.00 6.41
CA ILE A 11 -0.40 8.17 5.03
C ILE A 11 -1.65 8.41 4.20
N ALA A 12 -1.64 9.48 3.41
CA ALA A 12 -2.75 9.82 2.53
C ALA A 12 -2.47 9.27 1.14
N VAL A 13 -3.45 8.55 0.58
CA VAL A 13 -3.34 7.95 -0.75
C VAL A 13 -4.49 8.50 -1.59
N PRO A 14 -4.21 9.31 -2.62
CA PRO A 14 -5.26 9.80 -3.51
C PRO A 14 -5.78 8.67 -4.38
N VAL A 15 -7.09 8.63 -4.56
CA VAL A 15 -7.74 7.60 -5.38
C VAL A 15 -8.83 8.26 -6.24
N ASP A 16 -9.14 7.63 -7.37
CA ASP A 16 -10.16 8.14 -8.27
C ASP A 16 -11.57 7.73 -7.85
N SER A 17 -11.70 6.56 -7.24
CA SER A 17 -12.98 6.03 -6.77
C SER A 17 -12.80 5.47 -5.37
N ILE A 18 -13.49 6.08 -4.41
CA ILE A 18 -13.44 5.62 -3.02
C ILE A 18 -13.99 4.18 -2.90
N ASP A 19 -15.09 3.89 -3.59
CA ASP A 19 -15.71 2.57 -3.49
C ASP A 19 -14.80 1.47 -4.02
N LYS A 20 -14.18 1.69 -5.17
CA LYS A 20 -13.26 0.72 -5.74
C LYS A 20 -11.99 0.58 -4.90
N ALA A 21 -11.51 1.70 -4.37
CA ALA A 21 -10.33 1.68 -3.50
C ALA A 21 -10.60 0.92 -2.20
N LYS A 22 -11.79 1.09 -1.62
CA LYS A 22 -12.19 0.35 -0.42
C LYS A 22 -12.21 -1.16 -0.70
N GLU A 23 -12.68 -1.57 -1.86
CA GLU A 23 -12.65 -2.98 -2.25
C GLU A 23 -11.22 -3.49 -2.36
N PHE A 24 -10.33 -2.68 -2.93
CA PHE A 24 -8.93 -3.11 -3.07
C PHE A 24 -8.24 -3.21 -1.70
N TYR A 25 -8.26 -2.13 -0.93
CA TYR A 25 -7.51 -2.10 0.33
C TYR A 25 -8.15 -2.97 1.41
N GLY A 26 -9.46 -3.03 1.48
CA GLY A 26 -10.16 -3.86 2.46
C GLY A 26 -10.38 -5.29 1.99
N GLY A 27 -10.78 -5.47 0.73
CA GLY A 27 -11.10 -6.79 0.20
C GLY A 27 -9.89 -7.53 -0.34
N THR A 28 -9.13 -6.90 -1.21
CA THR A 28 -7.99 -7.56 -1.87
C THR A 28 -6.77 -7.63 -0.97
N LEU A 29 -6.39 -6.53 -0.33
CA LEU A 29 -5.28 -6.52 0.63
C LEU A 29 -5.65 -7.06 1.99
N GLY A 30 -6.91 -6.94 2.38
CA GLY A 30 -7.36 -7.44 3.68
C GLY A 30 -7.05 -6.51 4.86
N LEU A 31 -6.87 -5.21 4.60
CA LEU A 31 -6.68 -4.26 5.69
C LEU A 31 -7.99 -4.02 6.42
N ARG A 32 -7.90 -3.76 7.72
CA ARG A 32 -9.10 -3.53 8.55
C ARG A 32 -9.62 -2.12 8.31
N HIS A 33 -10.87 -2.03 7.87
CA HIS A 33 -11.55 -0.75 7.70
C HIS A 33 -11.86 -0.14 9.07
N LEU A 34 -11.54 1.14 9.22
CA LEU A 34 -11.77 1.87 10.48
C LEU A 34 -13.06 2.69 10.42
N PHE A 35 -13.11 3.63 9.50
CA PHE A 35 -14.30 4.48 9.32
C PHE A 35 -14.19 5.28 8.03
N ASP A 36 -15.31 5.87 7.63
CA ASP A 36 -15.38 6.80 6.51
C ASP A 36 -15.67 8.20 7.03
N ALA A 37 -15.21 9.22 6.30
CA ALA A 37 -15.47 10.61 6.67
C ALA A 37 -15.76 11.44 5.42
N PRO A 38 -16.66 12.45 5.52
CA PRO A 38 -16.91 13.34 4.40
C PRO A 38 -15.70 14.24 4.14
N PRO A 39 -15.53 14.74 2.90
CA PRO A 39 -16.42 14.49 1.77
C PRO A 39 -16.19 13.16 1.05
N ALA A 40 -14.99 12.60 1.06
CA ALA A 40 -14.69 11.33 0.37
C ALA A 40 -13.41 10.75 0.93
N LEU A 41 -13.44 10.37 2.20
CA LEU A 41 -12.31 9.76 2.90
C LEU A 41 -12.69 8.39 3.43
N SER A 42 -11.77 7.45 3.37
CA SER A 42 -11.92 6.15 3.99
C SER A 42 -10.61 5.78 4.68
N PHE A 43 -10.71 5.26 5.89
CA PHE A 43 -9.55 5.00 6.74
C PHE A 43 -9.41 3.52 7.03
N PHE A 44 -8.18 3.03 6.90
CA PHE A 44 -7.83 1.64 7.16
C PHE A 44 -6.66 1.57 8.11
N ASP A 45 -6.58 0.49 8.89
CA ASP A 45 -5.46 0.23 9.77
C ASP A 45 -4.43 -0.64 9.06
N CYS A 46 -3.18 -0.20 9.08
CA CYS A 46 -2.07 -0.99 8.55
C CYS A 46 -0.97 -1.02 9.60
N GLY A 47 -1.05 -2.02 10.50
CA GLY A 47 -0.02 -2.20 11.52
C GLY A 47 0.14 -1.03 12.47
N GLY A 48 -0.94 -0.32 12.77
CA GLY A 48 -0.91 0.85 13.64
C GLY A 48 -0.71 2.17 12.91
N ILE A 49 -0.43 2.12 11.61
CA ILE A 49 -0.39 3.31 10.77
C ILE A 49 -1.74 3.43 10.07
N GLN A 50 -2.34 4.61 10.11
CA GLN A 50 -3.63 4.86 9.49
C GLN A 50 -3.42 5.18 8.01
N LEU A 51 -4.07 4.42 7.13
CA LEU A 51 -4.06 4.68 5.71
C LEU A 51 -5.34 5.44 5.38
N MET A 52 -5.20 6.65 4.83
CA MET A 52 -6.33 7.49 4.47
C MET A 52 -6.49 7.52 2.97
N LEU A 53 -7.55 6.90 2.46
CA LEU A 53 -7.88 6.97 1.05
C LEU A 53 -8.67 8.26 0.81
N ALA A 54 -8.20 9.08 -0.14
CA ALA A 54 -8.82 10.37 -0.44
C ALA A 54 -9.35 10.37 -1.87
N GLY A 55 -10.67 10.36 -2.00
CA GLY A 55 -11.33 10.45 -3.30
C GLY A 55 -11.26 11.87 -3.87
N PRO A 56 -11.73 12.08 -5.11
CA PRO A 56 -11.60 13.38 -5.78
C PRO A 56 -12.17 14.56 -4.99
N ALA A 57 -13.27 14.36 -4.30
CA ALA A 57 -13.88 15.44 -3.52
C ALA A 57 -13.07 15.84 -2.29
N ALA A 58 -12.14 15.01 -1.86
CA ALA A 58 -11.29 15.27 -0.70
C ALA A 58 -9.86 15.67 -1.09
N GLN A 59 -9.54 15.64 -2.37
CA GLN A 59 -8.24 16.07 -2.87
C GLN A 59 -8.26 17.56 -3.11
N GLY A 60 -7.11 18.21 -2.93
CA GLY A 60 -7.00 19.63 -3.25
C GLY A 60 -6.92 19.85 -4.75
N GLU A 61 -6.64 21.11 -5.13
CA GLU A 61 -6.53 21.48 -6.54
C GLU A 61 -5.44 20.70 -7.28
N ASP A 62 -4.43 20.22 -6.55
CA ASP A 62 -3.35 19.44 -7.15
C ASP A 62 -3.74 18.00 -7.42
N GLY A 63 -4.89 17.57 -6.91
CA GLY A 63 -5.56 16.34 -7.32
C GLY A 63 -4.69 15.09 -7.41
N GLY A 64 -3.84 14.86 -6.43
CA GLY A 64 -3.05 13.63 -6.41
C GLY A 64 -1.90 13.57 -7.40
N LYS A 65 -1.38 14.72 -7.84
CA LYS A 65 -0.25 14.74 -8.76
C LYS A 65 1.01 14.10 -8.20
N GLN A 66 1.16 14.06 -6.89
CA GLN A 66 2.27 13.40 -6.24
C GLN A 66 1.73 12.27 -5.38
N HIS A 67 2.07 11.05 -5.76
CA HIS A 67 1.62 9.86 -5.07
C HIS A 67 2.74 9.31 -4.21
N PRO A 68 2.50 9.02 -2.93
CA PRO A 68 3.50 8.30 -2.15
C PRO A 68 3.66 6.89 -2.70
N VAL A 69 4.87 6.33 -2.58
CA VAL A 69 5.11 4.92 -2.90
C VAL A 69 5.21 4.20 -1.56
N LEU A 70 4.27 3.30 -1.33
CA LEU A 70 4.20 2.56 -0.07
C LEU A 70 4.68 1.14 -0.26
N TYR A 71 5.54 0.70 0.66
CA TYR A 71 6.05 -0.66 0.68
C TYR A 71 5.41 -1.37 1.87
N TYR A 72 4.65 -2.42 1.57
CA TYR A 72 3.99 -3.23 2.59
C TYR A 72 4.86 -4.43 2.90
N ASP A 73 5.21 -4.59 4.16
CA ASP A 73 5.99 -5.73 4.60
C ASP A 73 5.11 -6.97 4.62
N VAL A 74 5.52 -8.01 3.92
CA VAL A 74 4.81 -9.28 3.88
C VAL A 74 5.76 -10.41 4.25
N GLY A 75 5.22 -11.45 4.89
CA GLY A 75 6.06 -12.55 5.37
C GLY A 75 6.61 -13.42 4.25
N ASP A 76 5.74 -13.78 3.29
CA ASP A 76 6.11 -14.61 2.15
C ASP A 76 5.64 -13.89 0.89
N ILE A 77 6.60 -13.25 0.20
CA ILE A 77 6.25 -12.39 -0.92
C ILE A 77 5.68 -13.17 -2.10
N LYS A 78 6.16 -14.38 -2.36
CA LYS A 78 5.66 -15.17 -3.48
C LYS A 78 4.22 -15.56 -3.25
N SER A 79 3.89 -16.00 -2.04
CA SER A 79 2.52 -16.36 -1.67
C SER A 79 1.61 -15.14 -1.66
N ALA A 80 2.06 -14.03 -1.07
CA ALA A 80 1.26 -12.81 -1.00
C ALA A 80 0.97 -12.28 -2.41
N HIS A 81 1.99 -12.22 -3.27
CA HIS A 81 1.84 -11.74 -4.64
C HIS A 81 0.86 -12.61 -5.42
N ALA A 82 0.99 -13.94 -5.29
CA ALA A 82 0.10 -14.88 -6.00
C ALA A 82 -1.36 -14.69 -5.56
N ARG A 83 -1.60 -14.46 -4.28
CA ARG A 83 -2.96 -14.23 -3.76
C ARG A 83 -3.55 -12.93 -4.30
N ILE A 84 -2.75 -11.87 -4.33
CA ILE A 84 -3.20 -10.56 -4.81
C ILE A 84 -3.48 -10.62 -6.31
N GLU A 85 -2.63 -11.30 -7.07
CA GLU A 85 -2.85 -11.51 -8.50
C GLU A 85 -4.13 -12.33 -8.74
N ALA A 86 -4.32 -13.41 -7.98
CA ALA A 86 -5.51 -14.24 -8.08
C ALA A 86 -6.79 -13.48 -7.73
N ALA A 87 -6.69 -12.45 -6.89
CA ALA A 87 -7.82 -11.59 -6.54
C ALA A 87 -8.13 -10.54 -7.62
N GLY A 88 -7.36 -10.52 -8.71
CA GLY A 88 -7.64 -9.67 -9.86
C GLY A 88 -6.80 -8.41 -9.97
N ALA A 89 -5.83 -8.21 -9.09
CA ALA A 89 -4.97 -7.03 -9.18
C ALA A 89 -4.04 -7.11 -10.40
N ARG A 90 -3.83 -5.97 -11.04
CA ARG A 90 -2.91 -5.91 -12.18
C ARG A 90 -1.48 -5.89 -11.69
N VAL A 91 -0.68 -6.85 -12.15
CA VAL A 91 0.73 -6.95 -11.79
C VAL A 91 1.53 -5.88 -12.54
N ILE A 92 2.35 -5.13 -11.81
CA ILE A 92 3.29 -4.16 -12.38
C ILE A 92 4.68 -4.78 -12.42
N GLU A 93 5.06 -5.49 -11.37
CA GLU A 93 6.38 -6.10 -11.27
C GLU A 93 6.28 -7.43 -10.50
N GLU A 94 6.78 -8.50 -11.13
CA GLU A 94 6.82 -9.81 -10.49
C GLU A 94 7.82 -9.82 -9.33
N PRO A 95 7.68 -10.73 -8.36
CA PRO A 95 8.63 -10.81 -7.25
C PRO A 95 10.07 -11.02 -7.75
N ARG A 96 10.99 -10.21 -7.25
CA ARG A 96 12.40 -10.33 -7.61
C ARG A 96 13.29 -9.85 -6.46
N VAL A 97 14.53 -10.32 -6.46
CA VAL A 97 15.55 -9.90 -5.50
C VAL A 97 16.14 -8.57 -5.94
N ILE A 98 16.19 -7.60 -5.04
CA ILE A 98 16.80 -6.29 -5.33
C ILE A 98 18.12 -6.10 -4.59
N ALA A 99 18.35 -6.86 -3.54
CA ALA A 99 19.58 -6.74 -2.76
C ALA A 99 19.83 -8.02 -1.98
N ARG A 100 21.11 -8.28 -1.73
CA ARG A 100 21.54 -9.36 -0.84
C ARG A 100 22.50 -8.76 0.17
N MET A 101 22.19 -8.96 1.44
CA MET A 101 23.07 -8.48 2.51
C MET A 101 22.84 -9.25 3.80
N ASN A 102 23.94 -9.51 4.50
CA ASN A 102 23.90 -10.19 5.81
C ASN A 102 23.18 -11.54 5.77
N GLY A 103 23.37 -12.31 4.67
CA GLY A 103 22.73 -13.62 4.53
C GLY A 103 21.26 -13.56 4.23
N ARG A 104 20.75 -12.42 3.82
CA ARG A 104 19.33 -12.23 3.51
C ARG A 104 19.16 -11.66 2.12
N GLU A 105 18.07 -12.04 1.48
CA GLU A 105 17.65 -11.48 0.21
C GLU A 105 16.49 -10.54 0.44
N ILE A 106 16.58 -9.34 -0.10
CA ILE A 106 15.48 -8.39 -0.07
C ILE A 106 14.71 -8.53 -1.38
N TRP A 107 13.45 -8.88 -1.27
CA TRP A 107 12.56 -9.08 -2.41
C TRP A 107 11.53 -7.97 -2.49
N ILE A 108 11.16 -7.59 -3.71
CA ILE A 108 10.03 -6.69 -3.94
C ILE A 108 9.13 -7.26 -5.04
N SER A 109 7.88 -6.80 -5.04
CA SER A 109 6.95 -6.96 -6.15
C SER A 109 5.98 -5.79 -6.13
N ALA A 110 5.23 -5.60 -7.21
CA ALA A 110 4.34 -4.45 -7.31
C ALA A 110 3.09 -4.79 -8.09
N VAL A 111 1.98 -4.24 -7.61
CA VAL A 111 0.68 -4.33 -8.29
C VAL A 111 0.04 -2.95 -8.34
N SER A 112 -0.95 -2.79 -9.20
CA SER A 112 -1.76 -1.58 -9.27
C SER A 112 -2.94 -1.69 -8.32
N ASP A 113 -3.30 -0.60 -7.64
CA ASP A 113 -4.52 -0.56 -6.84
C ASP A 113 -5.75 -0.24 -7.70
N GLY A 114 -5.58 -0.07 -9.01
CA GLY A 114 -6.66 0.30 -9.89
C GLY A 114 -7.03 1.78 -9.84
N GLN A 115 -6.33 2.56 -9.04
CA GLN A 115 -6.61 3.98 -8.81
C GLN A 115 -5.43 4.88 -9.14
N GLY A 116 -4.49 4.37 -9.94
CA GLY A 116 -3.31 5.12 -10.34
C GLY A 116 -2.16 5.04 -9.36
N ASN A 117 -2.25 4.23 -8.33
CA ASN A 117 -1.18 4.07 -7.35
C ASN A 117 -0.50 2.73 -7.52
N VAL A 118 0.81 2.72 -7.25
CA VAL A 118 1.59 1.49 -7.20
C VAL A 118 1.63 1.01 -5.75
N VAL A 119 1.28 -0.26 -5.55
CA VAL A 119 1.37 -0.91 -4.24
C VAL A 119 2.56 -1.86 -4.29
N GLN A 120 3.57 -1.61 -3.47
CA GLN A 120 4.77 -2.43 -3.44
C GLN A 120 4.74 -3.37 -2.23
N PHE A 121 5.17 -4.60 -2.45
CA PHE A 121 5.38 -5.55 -1.37
C PHE A 121 6.87 -5.77 -1.19
N MET A 122 7.27 -6.04 0.04
CA MET A 122 8.67 -6.24 0.38
C MET A 122 8.79 -7.34 1.42
N SER A 123 9.78 -8.19 1.28
CA SER A 123 10.08 -9.18 2.31
C SER A 123 11.57 -9.47 2.36
N ASP A 124 12.01 -9.87 3.54
CA ASP A 124 13.37 -10.35 3.76
C ASP A 124 13.31 -11.86 3.80
N VAL A 125 14.12 -12.52 2.95
CA VAL A 125 14.17 -13.98 2.88
C VAL A 125 15.59 -14.43 3.22
N SER A 126 15.70 -15.41 4.11
CA SER A 126 17.02 -15.96 4.43
C SER A 126 17.59 -16.67 3.21
N GLU A 127 18.88 -16.42 2.93
CA GLU A 127 19.61 -17.21 1.94
C GLU A 127 19.82 -18.60 2.51
N SER A 128 19.51 -19.61 1.75
CA SER A 128 19.69 -21.00 2.18
C SER A 128 20.83 -21.66 1.46
#